data_24205036338a6d32c93cdd2e5f4f03bf
#
_entry.id   24205036338a6d32c93cdd2e5f4f03bf
#
_cell.length_a   1.000
_cell.length_b   1.000
_cell.length_c   1.000
_cell.angle_alpha   90.00
_cell.angle_beta   90.00
_cell.angle_gamma   90.00
#
_symmetry.space_group_name_H-M   'P 1'
#
loop_
_entity.id
_entity.type
_entity.pdbx_description
1 polymer ?
#
loop_
_entity_poly.entity_id
_entity_poly.type
_entity_poly.pdbx_seq_one_letter_code
_entity_poly.pdbx_strand_id
1 'polypeptide(L)'
;MPKDGWNHTKEVSMVLFCGFIIVLLLTILTRASLLLDERRIELKELAHKDGLTKLYNRYGFDELADKMISKNPQTHYVAAMLDVDDFKIVNDMYGHEYGDRALISLAKSMQEFFPTTALLGRNGGDEFCILLPGHDKELLIEFTKLPKTFTYQGHTYSFTISLGYAEYPDNASERSQLMRCADAALYEVKLHGKNGCMAYKEGLQSGVRKQLGFVLNDISENLPGAFMIYKANKSDDEIFYANKEFLDMAGYENLDALFKGTNKSFRNLIHEDQQELVEASIWHQIESGSNDDYIHYSLRKADGTYIPVLDQGRIVESEHFGRVFYVLFMDWQAMQDHYGTKFGEKDV
;
A
#
# COMPACT_ATOMS: atom_id res chain seq x y z
N MET A 1 -60.42 26.17 70.73
CA MET A 1 -60.18 24.85 70.05
C MET A 1 -60.82 24.91 68.71
N PRO A 2 -60.29 24.53 67.59
CA PRO A 2 -59.19 23.64 67.25
C PRO A 2 -58.21 24.30 66.22
N LYS A 3 -56.95 24.63 66.61
CA LYS A 3 -55.96 25.16 65.69
C LYS A 3 -54.97 24.03 65.21
N ASP A 4 -55.00 22.86 65.83
CA ASP A 4 -54.00 21.80 65.57
C ASP A 4 -54.30 20.97 64.29
N GLY A 5 -55.53 20.80 63.88
CA GLY A 5 -55.93 20.04 62.68
C GLY A 5 -55.52 20.69 61.34
N TRP A 6 -55.44 22.02 61.34
CA TRP A 6 -55.14 22.81 60.14
C TRP A 6 -53.62 22.83 59.81
N ASN A 7 -52.77 22.71 60.82
CA ASN A 7 -51.30 22.59 60.65
C ASN A 7 -50.91 21.22 60.13
N HIS A 8 -51.51 20.14 60.62
CA HIS A 8 -51.19 18.77 60.18
C HIS A 8 -51.54 18.50 58.71
N THR A 9 -52.65 19.01 58.21
CA THR A 9 -53.06 18.89 56.80
C THR A 9 -52.10 19.64 55.88
N LYS A 10 -51.56 20.80 56.26
CA LYS A 10 -50.56 21.54 55.48
C LYS A 10 -49.22 20.83 55.42
N GLU A 11 -48.76 20.25 56.53
CA GLU A 11 -47.52 19.47 56.60
C GLU A 11 -47.61 18.21 55.73
N VAL A 12 -48.69 17.44 55.79
CA VAL A 12 -48.91 16.27 54.94
C VAL A 12 -48.97 16.65 53.44
N SER A 13 -49.67 17.76 53.13
CA SER A 13 -49.74 18.27 51.75
C SER A 13 -48.36 18.70 51.23
N MET A 14 -47.55 19.33 52.05
CA MET A 14 -46.17 19.72 51.69
C MET A 14 -45.26 18.51 51.49
N VAL A 15 -45.35 17.47 52.31
CA VAL A 15 -44.57 16.22 52.17
C VAL A 15 -44.99 15.51 50.85
N LEU A 16 -46.30 15.42 50.58
CA LEU A 16 -46.78 14.83 49.33
C LEU A 16 -46.31 15.61 48.09
N PHE A 17 -46.35 16.96 48.14
CA PHE A 17 -45.84 17.81 47.08
C PHE A 17 -44.36 17.67 46.87
N CYS A 18 -43.55 17.65 47.94
CA CYS A 18 -42.11 17.39 47.83
C CYS A 18 -41.83 15.99 47.28
N GLY A 19 -42.56 14.97 47.72
CA GLY A 19 -42.49 13.62 47.18
C GLY A 19 -42.80 13.55 45.68
N PHE A 20 -43.83 14.25 45.21
CA PHE A 20 -44.16 14.35 43.80
C PHE A 20 -43.05 15.03 43.01
N ILE A 21 -42.49 16.13 43.48
CA ILE A 21 -41.35 16.82 42.84
C ILE A 21 -40.16 15.90 42.73
N ILE A 22 -39.84 15.17 43.79
CA ILE A 22 -38.68 14.22 43.79
C ILE A 22 -38.92 13.12 42.76
N VAL A 23 -40.09 12.53 42.69
CA VAL A 23 -40.44 11.51 41.68
C VAL A 23 -40.36 12.07 40.27
N LEU A 24 -40.88 13.31 40.08
CA LEU A 24 -40.81 13.98 38.78
C LEU A 24 -39.36 14.25 38.35
N LEU A 25 -38.52 14.74 39.26
CA LEU A 25 -37.10 14.97 39.00
C LEU A 25 -36.37 13.67 38.69
N LEU A 26 -36.62 12.60 39.44
CA LEU A 26 -36.03 11.29 39.19
C LEU A 26 -36.45 10.75 37.80
N THR A 27 -37.72 10.91 37.42
CA THR A 27 -38.16 10.47 36.09
C THR A 27 -37.54 11.29 34.95
N ILE A 28 -37.35 12.59 35.15
CA ILE A 28 -36.64 13.45 34.17
C ILE A 28 -35.16 13.03 34.07
N LEU A 29 -34.49 12.84 35.20
CA LEU A 29 -33.09 12.43 35.23
C LEU A 29 -32.87 11.06 34.58
N THR A 30 -33.72 10.06 34.84
CA THR A 30 -33.64 8.74 34.20
C THR A 30 -33.88 8.84 32.70
N ARG A 31 -34.85 9.61 32.23
CA ARG A 31 -35.08 9.84 30.80
C ARG A 31 -33.90 10.57 30.14
N ALA A 32 -33.33 11.59 30.79
CA ALA A 32 -32.18 12.30 30.28
C ALA A 32 -30.96 11.36 30.17
N SER A 33 -30.72 10.51 31.18
CA SER A 33 -29.65 9.49 31.15
C SER A 33 -29.84 8.52 29.99
N LEU A 34 -31.01 7.98 29.76
CA LEU A 34 -31.30 7.07 28.64
C LEU A 34 -31.07 7.75 27.28
N LEU A 35 -31.52 8.98 27.12
CA LEU A 35 -31.28 9.75 25.89
C LEU A 35 -29.77 10.01 25.65
N LEU A 36 -29.03 10.31 26.70
CA LEU A 36 -27.58 10.50 26.60
C LEU A 36 -26.85 9.19 26.26
N ASP A 37 -27.29 8.07 26.80
CA ASP A 37 -26.73 6.76 26.47
C ASP A 37 -27.03 6.35 25.03
N GLU A 38 -28.27 6.58 24.52
CA GLU A 38 -28.61 6.35 23.12
C GLU A 38 -27.75 7.22 22.20
N ARG A 39 -27.60 8.52 22.49
CA ARG A 39 -26.72 9.40 21.72
C ARG A 39 -25.27 9.00 21.76
N ARG A 40 -24.80 8.52 22.91
CA ARG A 40 -23.42 8.02 23.05
C ARG A 40 -23.17 6.78 22.19
N ILE A 41 -24.13 5.86 22.12
CA ILE A 41 -24.07 4.67 21.27
C ILE A 41 -24.05 5.07 19.80
N GLU A 42 -24.97 5.95 19.37
CA GLU A 42 -25.04 6.46 18.01
C GLU A 42 -23.74 7.15 17.57
N LEU A 43 -23.19 8.01 18.43
CA LEU A 43 -21.91 8.69 18.17
C LEU A 43 -20.73 7.70 18.10
N LYS A 44 -20.74 6.66 18.94
CA LYS A 44 -19.73 5.60 18.86
C LYS A 44 -19.82 4.81 17.56
N GLU A 45 -21.02 4.45 17.13
CA GLU A 45 -21.22 3.77 15.85
C GLU A 45 -20.73 4.61 14.66
N LEU A 46 -21.07 5.90 14.64
CA LEU A 46 -20.57 6.83 13.63
C LEU A 46 -19.04 6.98 13.64
N ALA A 47 -18.43 7.02 14.84
CA ALA A 47 -16.99 7.12 14.99
C ALA A 47 -16.24 5.83 14.59
N HIS A 48 -16.92 4.67 14.59
CA HIS A 48 -16.29 3.37 14.30
C HIS A 48 -16.53 2.87 12.87
N LYS A 49 -17.36 3.55 12.07
CA LYS A 49 -17.70 3.14 10.71
C LYS A 49 -16.99 3.99 9.66
N ASP A 50 -16.62 3.36 8.54
CA ASP A 50 -16.16 4.05 7.35
C ASP A 50 -17.33 4.77 6.65
N GLY A 51 -17.13 6.02 6.33
CA GLY A 51 -18.18 6.88 5.76
C GLY A 51 -18.71 6.41 4.40
N LEU A 52 -17.85 5.80 3.58
CA LEU A 52 -18.16 5.32 2.23
C LEU A 52 -18.79 3.93 2.25
N THR A 53 -18.11 2.97 2.86
CA THR A 53 -18.45 1.55 2.78
C THR A 53 -19.35 1.04 3.91
N LYS A 54 -19.47 1.79 5.00
CA LYS A 54 -20.20 1.41 6.23
C LYS A 54 -19.64 0.19 6.95
N LEU A 55 -18.51 -0.37 6.52
CA LEU A 55 -17.72 -1.32 7.29
C LEU A 55 -17.09 -0.62 8.51
N TYR A 56 -16.45 -1.36 9.40
CA TYR A 56 -15.67 -0.72 10.45
C TYR A 56 -14.49 0.05 9.84
N ASN A 57 -14.26 1.27 10.33
CA ASN A 57 -13.02 1.97 10.01
C ASN A 57 -11.86 1.35 10.81
N ARG A 58 -10.64 1.77 10.55
CA ARG A 58 -9.44 1.25 11.20
C ARG A 58 -9.56 1.22 12.73
N TYR A 59 -10.02 2.32 13.32
CA TYR A 59 -10.15 2.43 14.78
C TYR A 59 -11.19 1.46 15.34
N GLY A 60 -12.38 1.39 14.70
CA GLY A 60 -13.45 0.48 15.11
C GLY A 60 -13.08 -0.99 14.95
N PHE A 61 -12.39 -1.33 13.85
CA PHE A 61 -11.89 -2.69 13.62
C PHE A 61 -10.86 -3.08 14.69
N ASP A 62 -9.87 -2.24 14.93
CA ASP A 62 -8.80 -2.50 15.90
C ASP A 62 -9.36 -2.73 17.32
N GLU A 63 -10.25 -1.84 17.79
CA GLU A 63 -10.87 -1.97 19.13
C GLU A 63 -11.68 -3.26 19.26
N LEU A 64 -12.45 -3.62 18.24
CA LEU A 64 -13.30 -4.83 18.28
C LEU A 64 -12.47 -6.11 18.14
N ALA A 65 -11.48 -6.14 17.27
CA ALA A 65 -10.58 -7.26 17.10
C ALA A 65 -9.78 -7.56 18.37
N ASP A 66 -9.24 -6.52 19.03
CA ASP A 66 -8.58 -6.66 20.32
C ASP A 66 -9.52 -7.23 21.39
N LYS A 67 -10.77 -6.78 21.42
CA LYS A 67 -11.80 -7.32 22.33
C LYS A 67 -12.16 -8.78 22.03
N MET A 68 -12.23 -9.16 20.76
CA MET A 68 -12.54 -10.54 20.36
C MET A 68 -11.45 -11.49 20.81
N ILE A 69 -10.19 -11.18 20.51
CA ILE A 69 -9.02 -12.00 20.84
C ILE A 69 -8.81 -12.04 22.37
N SER A 70 -8.87 -10.90 23.05
CA SER A 70 -8.65 -10.84 24.50
C SER A 70 -9.72 -11.56 25.34
N LYS A 71 -10.98 -11.55 24.88
CA LYS A 71 -12.07 -12.27 25.54
C LYS A 71 -11.97 -13.78 25.36
N ASN A 72 -11.44 -14.24 24.25
CA ASN A 72 -11.36 -15.65 23.90
C ASN A 72 -9.96 -16.04 23.38
N PRO A 73 -8.94 -15.96 24.24
CA PRO A 73 -7.53 -16.14 23.82
C PRO A 73 -7.19 -17.57 23.38
N GLN A 74 -8.08 -18.54 23.65
CA GLN A 74 -7.92 -19.93 23.22
C GLN A 74 -8.65 -20.21 21.88
N THR A 75 -9.38 -19.24 21.35
CA THR A 75 -10.07 -19.36 20.08
C THR A 75 -9.09 -19.08 18.95
N HIS A 76 -9.13 -19.92 17.91
CA HIS A 76 -8.42 -19.62 16.67
C HIS A 76 -9.11 -18.50 15.91
N TYR A 77 -8.30 -17.68 15.26
CA TYR A 77 -8.76 -16.61 14.37
C TYR A 77 -7.95 -16.62 13.10
N VAL A 78 -8.58 -16.33 11.98
CA VAL A 78 -7.90 -16.05 10.73
C VAL A 78 -8.06 -14.56 10.43
N ALA A 79 -6.96 -13.84 10.37
CA ALA A 79 -6.94 -12.43 9.98
C ALA A 79 -6.45 -12.27 8.55
N ALA A 80 -7.08 -11.38 7.79
CA ALA A 80 -6.66 -11.09 6.42
C ALA A 80 -6.59 -9.58 6.17
N MET A 81 -5.61 -9.23 5.34
CA MET A 81 -5.52 -7.93 4.67
C MET A 81 -5.85 -8.12 3.20
N LEU A 82 -6.65 -7.22 2.65
CA LEU A 82 -7.13 -7.25 1.27
C LEU A 82 -6.98 -5.87 0.65
N ASP A 83 -6.67 -5.83 -0.64
CA ASP A 83 -6.48 -4.60 -1.39
C ASP A 83 -7.03 -4.75 -2.82
N VAL A 84 -7.59 -3.68 -3.36
CA VAL A 84 -8.09 -3.66 -4.74
C VAL A 84 -6.93 -3.44 -5.71
N ASP A 85 -6.72 -4.39 -6.60
CA ASP A 85 -5.62 -4.32 -7.55
C ASP A 85 -5.76 -3.13 -8.50
N ASP A 86 -4.65 -2.41 -8.71
CA ASP A 86 -4.56 -1.28 -9.64
C ASP A 86 -5.56 -0.14 -9.38
N PHE A 87 -6.06 0.00 -8.15
CA PHE A 87 -7.10 0.96 -7.79
C PHE A 87 -6.77 2.40 -8.18
N LYS A 88 -5.49 2.81 -8.02
CA LYS A 88 -5.04 4.13 -8.44
C LYS A 88 -5.19 4.33 -9.96
N ILE A 89 -4.85 3.32 -10.76
CA ILE A 89 -4.99 3.39 -12.23
C ILE A 89 -6.47 3.55 -12.61
N VAL A 90 -7.36 2.82 -11.93
CA VAL A 90 -8.81 2.93 -12.14
C VAL A 90 -9.29 4.36 -11.84
N ASN A 91 -8.86 4.95 -10.72
CA ASN A 91 -9.19 6.33 -10.37
C ASN A 91 -8.65 7.35 -11.37
N ASP A 92 -7.41 7.18 -11.81
CA ASP A 92 -6.74 8.09 -12.75
C ASP A 92 -7.39 8.03 -14.16
N MET A 93 -7.86 6.85 -14.58
CA MET A 93 -8.52 6.65 -15.90
C MET A 93 -10.00 7.02 -15.92
N TYR A 94 -10.74 6.69 -14.87
CA TYR A 94 -12.21 6.77 -14.86
C TYR A 94 -12.77 7.75 -13.81
N GLY A 95 -11.91 8.32 -12.97
CA GLY A 95 -12.27 9.26 -11.90
C GLY A 95 -12.63 8.59 -10.58
N HIS A 96 -12.59 9.37 -9.49
CA HIS A 96 -12.81 8.89 -8.12
C HIS A 96 -14.20 8.29 -7.88
N GLU A 97 -15.23 8.75 -8.60
CA GLU A 97 -16.58 8.20 -8.45
C GLU A 97 -16.64 6.72 -8.84
N TYR A 98 -15.83 6.33 -9.80
CA TYR A 98 -15.66 4.94 -10.22
C TYR A 98 -15.02 4.09 -9.13
N GLY A 99 -13.92 4.58 -8.56
CA GLY A 99 -13.26 3.92 -7.44
C GLY A 99 -14.20 3.76 -6.24
N ASP A 100 -14.95 4.80 -5.91
CA ASP A 100 -15.94 4.74 -4.82
C ASP A 100 -16.99 3.64 -5.06
N ARG A 101 -17.48 3.47 -6.30
CA ARG A 101 -18.43 2.40 -6.64
C ARG A 101 -17.81 1.02 -6.51
N ALA A 102 -16.57 0.85 -6.93
CA ALA A 102 -15.84 -0.41 -6.75
C ALA A 102 -15.70 -0.76 -5.26
N LEU A 103 -15.29 0.19 -4.43
CA LEU A 103 -15.14 0.00 -2.97
C LEU A 103 -16.48 -0.33 -2.29
N ILE A 104 -17.56 0.36 -2.64
CA ILE A 104 -18.92 0.08 -2.12
C ILE A 104 -19.37 -1.34 -2.54
N SER A 105 -19.13 -1.71 -3.81
CA SER A 105 -19.48 -3.05 -4.30
C SER A 105 -18.69 -4.13 -3.59
N LEU A 106 -17.39 -3.93 -3.37
CA LEU A 106 -16.54 -4.86 -2.64
C LEU A 106 -17.02 -5.04 -1.20
N ALA A 107 -17.27 -3.93 -0.49
CA ALA A 107 -17.77 -3.97 0.88
C ALA A 107 -19.10 -4.72 1.00
N LYS A 108 -20.02 -4.51 0.06
CA LYS A 108 -21.28 -5.23 -0.01
C LYS A 108 -21.07 -6.72 -0.24
N SER A 109 -20.21 -7.08 -1.20
CA SER A 109 -19.84 -8.48 -1.47
C SER A 109 -19.24 -9.16 -0.23
N MET A 110 -18.39 -8.45 0.53
CA MET A 110 -17.84 -8.96 1.79
C MET A 110 -18.95 -9.22 2.82
N GLN A 111 -19.89 -8.29 3.01
CA GLN A 111 -20.99 -8.43 3.96
C GLN A 111 -21.96 -9.57 3.59
N GLU A 112 -22.16 -9.81 2.30
CA GLU A 112 -23.05 -10.88 1.80
C GLU A 112 -22.38 -12.27 1.85
N PHE A 113 -21.06 -12.32 1.70
CA PHE A 113 -20.32 -13.58 1.63
C PHE A 113 -19.87 -14.09 3.01
N PHE A 114 -19.28 -13.24 3.84
CA PHE A 114 -18.73 -13.64 5.13
C PHE A 114 -19.82 -13.79 6.20
N PRO A 115 -19.65 -14.73 7.15
CA PRO A 115 -20.61 -14.92 8.24
C PRO A 115 -20.71 -13.65 9.11
N THR A 116 -21.85 -13.48 9.77
CA THR A 116 -22.11 -12.33 10.66
C THR A 116 -21.17 -12.26 11.88
N THR A 117 -20.47 -13.36 12.18
CA THR A 117 -19.43 -13.43 13.21
C THR A 117 -18.09 -12.85 12.74
N ALA A 118 -17.92 -12.64 11.44
CA ALA A 118 -16.74 -12.02 10.88
C ALA A 118 -16.70 -10.52 11.22
N LEU A 119 -15.54 -10.01 11.60
CA LEU A 119 -15.30 -8.59 11.69
C LEU A 119 -14.73 -8.10 10.37
N LEU A 120 -15.41 -7.15 9.74
CA LEU A 120 -15.05 -6.59 8.43
C LEU A 120 -14.73 -5.10 8.57
N GLY A 121 -13.59 -4.67 8.06
CA GLY A 121 -13.13 -3.29 8.15
C GLY A 121 -12.54 -2.77 6.85
N ARG A 122 -12.42 -1.42 6.78
CA ARG A 122 -11.67 -0.70 5.77
C ARG A 122 -10.68 0.24 6.46
N ASN A 123 -9.38 0.03 6.21
CA ASN A 123 -8.33 0.80 6.85
C ASN A 123 -8.14 2.19 6.23
N GLY A 124 -8.61 2.37 5.01
CA GLY A 124 -8.51 3.60 4.21
C GLY A 124 -8.10 3.30 2.76
N GLY A 125 -8.32 4.23 1.84
CA GLY A 125 -8.03 4.00 0.43
C GLY A 125 -8.72 2.74 -0.10
N ASP A 126 -7.95 1.81 -0.62
CA ASP A 126 -8.33 0.52 -1.20
C ASP A 126 -8.10 -0.68 -0.28
N GLU A 127 -7.66 -0.44 0.97
CA GLU A 127 -7.30 -1.48 1.94
C GLU A 127 -8.47 -1.89 2.83
N PHE A 128 -8.74 -3.20 2.87
CA PHE A 128 -9.74 -3.82 3.73
C PHE A 128 -9.10 -4.84 4.67
N CYS A 129 -9.78 -5.11 5.77
CA CYS A 129 -9.34 -6.09 6.75
C CYS A 129 -10.49 -6.98 7.20
N ILE A 130 -10.15 -8.23 7.53
CA ILE A 130 -11.10 -9.27 7.93
C ILE A 130 -10.52 -9.98 9.15
N LEU A 131 -11.37 -10.28 10.15
CA LEU A 131 -11.05 -11.21 11.22
C LEU A 131 -12.17 -12.24 11.33
N LEU A 132 -11.83 -13.52 11.08
CA LEU A 132 -12.74 -14.64 11.15
C LEU A 132 -12.45 -15.44 12.43
N PRO A 133 -13.44 -15.71 13.30
CA PRO A 133 -13.29 -16.69 14.36
C PRO A 133 -13.31 -18.11 13.77
N GLY A 134 -12.43 -18.99 14.26
CA GLY A 134 -12.30 -20.36 13.75
C GLY A 134 -11.14 -20.53 12.77
N HIS A 135 -11.19 -21.62 11.98
CA HIS A 135 -10.13 -22.02 11.03
C HIS A 135 -10.56 -21.86 9.56
N ASP A 136 -11.60 -21.08 9.29
CA ASP A 136 -12.26 -21.01 7.98
C ASP A 136 -11.50 -20.17 6.94
N LYS A 137 -10.19 -20.43 6.79
CA LYS A 137 -9.36 -19.77 5.77
C LYS A 137 -9.81 -20.07 4.34
N GLU A 138 -10.49 -21.18 4.13
CA GLU A 138 -11.08 -21.55 2.84
C GLU A 138 -12.03 -20.48 2.31
N LEU A 139 -12.79 -19.81 3.21
CA LEU A 139 -13.66 -18.69 2.84
C LEU A 139 -12.88 -17.54 2.20
N LEU A 140 -11.66 -17.25 2.66
CA LEU A 140 -10.82 -16.20 2.07
C LEU A 140 -10.39 -16.58 0.66
N ILE A 141 -9.98 -17.82 0.45
CA ILE A 141 -9.57 -18.36 -0.85
C ILE A 141 -10.76 -18.37 -1.83
N GLU A 142 -11.93 -18.80 -1.38
CA GLU A 142 -13.16 -18.80 -2.19
C GLU A 142 -13.58 -17.37 -2.53
N PHE A 143 -13.58 -16.46 -1.55
CA PHE A 143 -13.94 -15.08 -1.78
C PHE A 143 -13.04 -14.44 -2.85
N THR A 144 -11.74 -14.70 -2.85
CA THR A 144 -10.82 -14.15 -3.85
C THR A 144 -11.15 -14.60 -5.27
N LYS A 145 -11.65 -15.85 -5.43
CA LYS A 145 -12.01 -16.40 -6.74
C LYS A 145 -13.34 -15.89 -7.30
N LEU A 146 -14.19 -15.32 -6.46
CA LEU A 146 -15.48 -14.79 -6.91
C LEU A 146 -15.26 -13.55 -7.80
N PRO A 147 -16.00 -13.40 -8.91
CA PRO A 147 -15.95 -12.19 -9.73
C PRO A 147 -16.29 -10.95 -8.91
N LYS A 148 -15.47 -9.91 -8.99
CA LYS A 148 -15.74 -8.61 -8.41
C LYS A 148 -16.18 -7.67 -9.51
N THR A 149 -17.45 -7.26 -9.45
CA THR A 149 -18.04 -6.40 -10.47
C THR A 149 -18.88 -5.30 -9.85
N PHE A 150 -19.00 -4.19 -10.55
CA PHE A 150 -19.96 -3.13 -10.24
C PHE A 150 -20.56 -2.56 -11.53
N THR A 151 -21.76 -2.01 -11.42
CA THR A 151 -22.43 -1.37 -12.57
C THR A 151 -22.45 0.14 -12.36
N TYR A 152 -22.04 0.87 -13.37
CA TYR A 152 -22.05 2.33 -13.39
C TYR A 152 -22.44 2.85 -14.78
N GLN A 153 -23.38 3.79 -14.84
CA GLN A 153 -23.90 4.37 -16.08
C GLN A 153 -24.32 3.32 -17.13
N GLY A 154 -24.90 2.20 -16.68
CA GLY A 154 -25.39 1.13 -17.57
C GLY A 154 -24.29 0.15 -18.06
N HIS A 155 -23.04 0.35 -17.68
CA HIS A 155 -21.92 -0.54 -18.00
C HIS A 155 -21.47 -1.33 -16.77
N THR A 156 -21.09 -2.60 -16.97
CA THR A 156 -20.55 -3.45 -15.92
C THR A 156 -19.03 -3.50 -16.04
N TYR A 157 -18.36 -3.23 -14.91
CA TYR A 157 -16.91 -3.22 -14.78
C TYR A 157 -16.48 -4.33 -13.85
N SER A 158 -15.32 -4.90 -14.12
CA SER A 158 -14.68 -5.92 -13.27
C SER A 158 -13.37 -5.41 -12.73
N PHE A 159 -13.02 -5.86 -11.52
CA PHE A 159 -11.74 -5.59 -10.88
C PHE A 159 -11.27 -6.85 -10.15
N THR A 160 -10.00 -6.89 -9.79
CA THR A 160 -9.41 -7.98 -9.01
C THR A 160 -8.98 -7.49 -7.64
N ILE A 161 -8.76 -8.43 -6.75
CA ILE A 161 -8.30 -8.18 -5.39
C ILE A 161 -7.12 -9.10 -5.06
N SER A 162 -6.19 -8.59 -4.28
CA SER A 162 -5.14 -9.37 -3.64
C SER A 162 -5.45 -9.52 -2.15
N LEU A 163 -5.17 -10.70 -1.58
CA LEU A 163 -5.47 -11.01 -0.18
C LEU A 163 -4.32 -11.79 0.45
N GLY A 164 -3.85 -11.33 1.61
CA GLY A 164 -2.93 -12.06 2.47
C GLY A 164 -3.56 -12.39 3.80
N TYR A 165 -3.30 -13.57 4.36
CA TYR A 165 -3.86 -13.96 5.65
C TYR A 165 -2.84 -14.62 6.57
N ALA A 166 -3.14 -14.56 7.87
CA ALA A 166 -2.38 -15.20 8.94
C ALA A 166 -3.33 -15.79 9.99
N GLU A 167 -2.85 -16.77 10.74
CA GLU A 167 -3.62 -17.53 11.72
C GLU A 167 -3.14 -17.26 13.15
N TYR A 168 -4.07 -17.02 14.06
CA TYR A 168 -3.82 -16.90 15.50
C TYR A 168 -4.25 -18.20 16.19
N PRO A 169 -3.46 -18.75 17.11
CA PRO A 169 -2.20 -18.23 17.65
C PRO A 169 -0.95 -18.62 16.86
N ASP A 170 -1.06 -19.37 15.75
CA ASP A 170 0.06 -20.03 15.07
C ASP A 170 1.11 -19.05 14.55
N ASN A 171 0.69 -17.90 13.99
CA ASN A 171 1.58 -16.92 13.40
C ASN A 171 1.82 -15.70 14.29
N ALA A 172 1.03 -15.52 15.36
CA ALA A 172 1.09 -14.33 16.18
C ALA A 172 0.53 -14.56 17.58
N SER A 173 1.05 -13.83 18.57
CA SER A 173 0.57 -13.83 19.96
C SER A 173 -0.37 -12.66 20.28
N GLU A 174 -0.46 -11.67 19.40
CA GLU A 174 -1.31 -10.49 19.54
C GLU A 174 -1.86 -10.03 18.18
N ARG A 175 -2.98 -9.27 18.21
CA ARG A 175 -3.63 -8.76 17.01
C ARG A 175 -2.68 -7.96 16.11
N SER A 176 -1.90 -7.06 16.68
CA SER A 176 -1.02 -6.18 15.92
C SER A 176 0.02 -6.96 15.11
N GLN A 177 0.56 -8.03 15.68
CA GLN A 177 1.45 -8.96 15.00
C GLN A 177 0.71 -9.76 13.93
N LEU A 178 -0.50 -10.26 14.26
CA LEU A 178 -1.34 -11.03 13.33
C LEU A 178 -1.65 -10.24 12.06
N MET A 179 -2.05 -8.98 12.21
CA MET A 179 -2.33 -8.10 11.06
C MET A 179 -1.06 -7.80 10.25
N ARG A 180 0.10 -7.64 10.89
CA ARG A 180 1.38 -7.48 10.18
C ARG A 180 1.76 -8.73 9.37
N CYS A 181 1.51 -9.91 9.92
CA CYS A 181 1.73 -11.17 9.19
C CYS A 181 0.81 -11.27 7.96
N ALA A 182 -0.47 -10.91 8.11
CA ALA A 182 -1.41 -10.88 7.00
C ALA A 182 -1.01 -9.85 5.92
N ASP A 183 -0.53 -8.66 6.33
CA ASP A 183 -0.03 -7.62 5.42
C ASP A 183 1.23 -8.08 4.65
N ALA A 184 2.15 -8.79 5.33
CA ALA A 184 3.32 -9.38 4.68
C ALA A 184 2.92 -10.41 3.62
N ALA A 185 1.92 -11.25 3.90
CA ALA A 185 1.38 -12.20 2.93
C ALA A 185 0.67 -11.51 1.75
N LEU A 186 -0.08 -10.43 1.99
CA LEU A 186 -0.70 -9.62 0.95
C LEU A 186 0.36 -9.00 0.02
N TYR A 187 1.44 -8.51 0.60
CA TYR A 187 2.55 -7.99 -0.18
C TYR A 187 3.11 -9.03 -1.15
N GLU A 188 3.32 -10.26 -0.69
CA GLU A 188 3.78 -11.35 -1.56
C GLU A 188 2.81 -11.66 -2.71
N VAL A 189 1.48 -11.62 -2.46
CA VAL A 189 0.49 -11.77 -3.54
C VAL A 189 0.67 -10.69 -4.59
N LYS A 190 0.84 -9.44 -4.17
CA LYS A 190 1.05 -8.31 -5.09
C LYS A 190 2.33 -8.46 -5.91
N LEU A 191 3.39 -9.04 -5.34
CA LEU A 191 4.64 -9.33 -6.04
C LEU A 191 4.52 -10.45 -7.08
N HIS A 192 3.67 -11.45 -6.83
CA HIS A 192 3.50 -12.63 -7.69
C HIS A 192 2.36 -12.48 -8.71
N GLY A 193 2.05 -11.26 -9.14
CA GLY A 193 1.11 -11.01 -10.23
C GLY A 193 -0.29 -10.63 -9.79
N LYS A 194 -0.51 -10.33 -8.49
CA LYS A 194 -1.81 -9.89 -7.95
C LYS A 194 -2.93 -10.93 -8.10
N ASN A 195 -4.20 -10.53 -7.92
CA ASN A 195 -5.39 -11.36 -8.14
C ASN A 195 -5.27 -12.75 -7.50
N GLY A 196 -4.97 -12.80 -6.21
CA GLY A 196 -4.70 -14.06 -5.51
C GLY A 196 -4.86 -13.98 -4.01
N CYS A 197 -4.65 -15.13 -3.37
CA CYS A 197 -4.70 -15.29 -1.92
C CYS A 197 -3.50 -16.10 -1.44
N MET A 198 -2.81 -15.63 -0.39
CA MET A 198 -1.64 -16.33 0.18
C MET A 198 -1.68 -16.34 1.71
N ALA A 199 -1.25 -17.45 2.29
CA ALA A 199 -1.00 -17.59 3.72
C ALA A 199 0.35 -16.98 4.09
N TYR A 200 0.41 -16.35 5.26
CA TYR A 200 1.68 -15.99 5.86
C TYR A 200 2.55 -17.23 6.11
N LYS A 201 3.84 -17.12 5.79
CA LYS A 201 4.86 -18.12 6.11
C LYS A 201 5.97 -17.46 6.92
N GLU A 202 6.51 -18.17 7.87
CA GLU A 202 7.62 -17.69 8.69
C GLU A 202 8.82 -17.34 7.79
N GLY A 203 9.39 -16.14 7.99
CA GLY A 203 10.45 -15.62 7.12
C GLY A 203 9.97 -14.63 6.05
N LEU A 204 8.66 -14.49 5.81
CA LEU A 204 8.14 -13.36 5.07
C LEU A 204 8.39 -12.10 5.91
N GLN A 205 9.28 -11.25 5.47
CA GLN A 205 9.49 -9.97 6.14
C GLN A 205 8.22 -9.13 5.94
N SER A 206 7.67 -8.63 7.04
CA SER A 206 6.78 -7.48 6.98
C SER A 206 7.61 -6.33 6.41
N GLY A 207 7.60 -6.22 5.08
CA GLY A 207 8.34 -5.17 4.41
C GLY A 207 7.83 -3.85 4.95
N VAL A 208 8.72 -3.05 5.51
CA VAL A 208 8.51 -1.61 5.54
C VAL A 208 7.96 -1.29 4.17
N ARG A 209 6.73 -0.76 4.10
CA ARG A 209 6.12 -0.26 2.87
C ARG A 209 7.17 0.60 2.15
N LYS A 210 7.99 -0.02 1.32
CA LYS A 210 8.67 0.70 0.26
C LYS A 210 7.55 1.04 -0.69
N GLN A 211 7.25 2.31 -0.82
CA GLN A 211 6.19 2.89 -1.66
C GLN A 211 6.36 2.63 -3.17
N LEU A 212 7.08 1.59 -3.51
CA LEU A 212 7.17 1.08 -4.86
C LEU A 212 6.51 -0.29 -4.82
N GLY A 213 5.27 -0.39 -5.30
CA GLY A 213 4.56 -1.66 -5.52
C GLY A 213 5.20 -2.54 -6.59
N PHE A 214 6.51 -2.47 -6.67
CA PHE A 214 7.38 -3.29 -7.47
C PHE A 214 8.60 -3.61 -6.64
N VAL A 215 8.94 -4.87 -6.50
CA VAL A 215 10.30 -5.23 -6.11
C VAL A 215 11.20 -4.64 -7.17
N LEU A 216 12.22 -3.90 -6.76
CA LEU A 216 13.24 -3.38 -7.67
C LEU A 216 13.76 -4.49 -8.61
N ASN A 217 13.87 -5.72 -8.12
CA ASN A 217 14.23 -6.90 -8.92
C ASN A 217 13.22 -7.21 -10.03
N ASP A 218 11.90 -7.15 -9.78
CA ASP A 218 10.92 -7.54 -10.80
C ASP A 218 10.85 -6.52 -11.96
N ILE A 219 10.96 -5.22 -11.66
CA ILE A 219 11.04 -4.21 -12.73
C ILE A 219 12.38 -4.32 -13.44
N SER A 220 13.44 -4.41 -12.70
CA SER A 220 14.79 -4.34 -13.23
C SER A 220 15.20 -5.59 -13.98
N GLU A 221 14.72 -6.77 -13.59
CA GLU A 221 14.94 -8.03 -14.33
C GLU A 221 14.03 -8.14 -15.56
N ASN A 222 12.92 -7.40 -15.64
CA ASN A 222 11.99 -7.44 -16.77
C ASN A 222 11.94 -6.14 -17.59
N LEU A 223 12.74 -5.12 -17.25
CA LEU A 223 12.90 -3.96 -18.11
C LEU A 223 13.60 -4.37 -19.42
N PRO A 224 12.99 -4.12 -20.59
CA PRO A 224 13.65 -4.37 -21.86
C PRO A 224 14.76 -3.34 -22.09
N GLY A 225 15.98 -3.63 -21.64
CA GLY A 225 17.15 -2.79 -21.81
C GLY A 225 18.07 -2.77 -20.59
N ALA A 226 19.32 -2.42 -20.81
CA ALA A 226 20.33 -2.28 -19.77
C ALA A 226 20.01 -1.09 -18.87
N PHE A 227 19.93 -1.31 -17.57
CA PHE A 227 19.45 -0.32 -16.60
C PHE A 227 20.34 -0.26 -15.35
N MET A 228 20.56 0.96 -14.84
CA MET A 228 21.36 1.20 -13.64
C MET A 228 20.74 2.30 -12.77
N ILE A 229 21.01 2.20 -11.47
CA ILE A 229 20.73 3.26 -10.48
C ILE A 229 22.04 3.62 -9.79
N TYR A 230 22.38 4.92 -9.79
CA TYR A 230 23.51 5.44 -9.04
C TYR A 230 23.20 6.77 -8.40
N LYS A 231 24.00 7.19 -7.44
CA LYS A 231 23.80 8.41 -6.67
C LYS A 231 24.05 9.66 -7.51
N ALA A 232 23.11 10.61 -7.48
CA ALA A 232 23.22 11.86 -8.20
C ALA A 232 23.98 12.91 -7.39
N ASN A 233 25.30 12.73 -7.25
CA ASN A 233 26.20 13.65 -6.55
C ASN A 233 27.56 13.74 -7.26
N LYS A 234 28.05 14.96 -7.52
CA LYS A 234 29.32 15.21 -8.23
C LYS A 234 30.56 14.58 -7.57
N SER A 235 30.53 14.41 -6.25
CA SER A 235 31.68 13.87 -5.49
C SER A 235 31.47 12.43 -5.03
N ASP A 236 30.28 11.87 -5.26
CA ASP A 236 29.90 10.55 -4.77
C ASP A 236 28.81 9.99 -5.71
N ASP A 237 29.26 9.26 -6.72
CA ASP A 237 28.46 8.64 -7.79
C ASP A 237 28.28 7.12 -7.57
N GLU A 238 28.10 6.72 -6.30
CA GLU A 238 28.00 5.32 -5.91
C GLU A 238 26.90 4.58 -6.67
N ILE A 239 27.26 3.47 -7.31
CA ILE A 239 26.32 2.56 -7.99
C ILE A 239 25.57 1.76 -6.94
N PHE A 240 24.24 1.86 -6.96
CA PHE A 240 23.37 1.09 -6.07
C PHE A 240 22.84 -0.19 -6.69
N TYR A 241 22.59 -0.16 -8.00
CA TYR A 241 21.97 -1.27 -8.70
C TYR A 241 22.26 -1.27 -10.21
N ALA A 242 22.33 -2.45 -10.80
CA ALA A 242 22.28 -2.67 -12.24
C ALA A 242 21.51 -3.97 -12.53
N ASN A 243 20.71 -3.98 -13.61
CA ASN A 243 19.96 -5.17 -14.00
C ASN A 243 20.83 -6.17 -14.80
N LYS A 244 20.28 -7.34 -15.04
CA LYS A 244 20.98 -8.41 -15.76
C LYS A 244 21.41 -7.96 -17.16
N GLU A 245 20.56 -7.26 -17.90
CA GLU A 245 20.86 -6.77 -19.25
C GLU A 245 22.06 -5.82 -19.25
N PHE A 246 22.20 -4.96 -18.22
CA PHE A 246 23.41 -4.13 -18.08
C PHE A 246 24.65 -4.98 -17.77
N LEU A 247 24.53 -5.93 -16.84
CA LEU A 247 25.65 -6.81 -16.49
C LEU A 247 26.13 -7.61 -17.70
N ASP A 248 25.21 -8.17 -18.47
CA ASP A 248 25.50 -8.93 -19.70
C ASP A 248 26.16 -8.02 -20.76
N MET A 249 25.64 -6.80 -20.97
CA MET A 249 26.21 -5.83 -21.91
C MET A 249 27.61 -5.38 -21.52
N ALA A 250 27.83 -5.10 -20.23
CA ALA A 250 29.12 -4.66 -19.70
C ALA A 250 30.08 -5.83 -19.37
N GLY A 251 29.62 -7.08 -19.49
CA GLY A 251 30.42 -8.28 -19.30
C GLY A 251 30.74 -8.62 -17.85
N TYR A 252 29.92 -8.21 -16.91
CA TYR A 252 30.06 -8.56 -15.49
C TYR A 252 29.20 -9.77 -15.14
N GLU A 253 29.73 -10.72 -14.37
CA GLU A 253 29.02 -11.92 -13.95
C GLU A 253 27.83 -11.64 -13.01
N ASN A 254 28.00 -10.65 -12.14
CA ASN A 254 27.01 -10.26 -11.13
C ASN A 254 27.30 -8.85 -10.59
N LEU A 255 26.39 -8.32 -9.74
CA LEU A 255 26.53 -7.01 -9.11
C LEU A 255 27.81 -6.87 -8.27
N ASP A 256 28.21 -7.90 -7.54
CA ASP A 256 29.43 -7.88 -6.73
C ASP A 256 30.68 -7.72 -7.59
N ALA A 257 30.71 -8.38 -8.76
CA ALA A 257 31.77 -8.23 -9.74
C ALA A 257 31.82 -6.82 -10.34
N LEU A 258 30.64 -6.23 -10.64
CA LEU A 258 30.53 -4.84 -11.08
C LEU A 258 31.05 -3.88 -10.01
N PHE A 259 30.60 -3.99 -8.77
CA PHE A 259 31.01 -3.14 -7.66
C PHE A 259 32.53 -3.21 -7.42
N LYS A 260 33.11 -4.39 -7.53
CA LYS A 260 34.53 -4.61 -7.36
C LYS A 260 35.34 -4.04 -8.53
N GLY A 261 34.85 -4.22 -9.76
CA GLY A 261 35.53 -3.76 -10.99
C GLY A 261 35.50 -2.26 -11.19
N THR A 262 34.44 -1.61 -10.67
CA THR A 262 34.24 -0.14 -10.77
C THR A 262 34.56 0.61 -9.48
N ASN A 263 34.91 -0.10 -8.40
CA ASN A 263 34.98 0.48 -7.05
C ASN A 263 33.69 1.23 -6.67
N LYS A 264 32.54 0.67 -7.10
CA LYS A 264 31.18 1.22 -6.94
C LYS A 264 30.95 2.60 -7.57
N SER A 265 31.84 3.17 -8.36
CA SER A 265 31.71 4.47 -8.97
C SER A 265 31.27 4.34 -10.44
N PHE A 266 30.22 5.10 -10.81
CA PHE A 266 29.74 5.18 -12.19
C PHE A 266 30.83 5.79 -13.12
N ARG A 267 31.58 6.78 -12.65
CA ARG A 267 32.69 7.40 -13.37
C ARG A 267 33.68 6.37 -13.90
N ASN A 268 33.94 5.30 -13.15
CA ASN A 268 34.89 4.25 -13.53
C ASN A 268 34.39 3.33 -14.65
N LEU A 269 33.13 3.47 -15.07
CA LEU A 269 32.57 2.87 -16.27
C LEU A 269 32.78 3.71 -17.52
N ILE A 270 33.14 4.98 -17.39
CA ILE A 270 33.35 5.89 -18.50
C ILE A 270 34.81 5.82 -18.94
N HIS A 271 35.08 5.85 -20.27
CA HIS A 271 36.44 5.94 -20.79
C HIS A 271 37.18 7.15 -20.19
N GLU A 272 38.42 6.94 -19.75
CA GLU A 272 39.19 7.92 -18.98
C GLU A 272 39.22 9.31 -19.65
N ASP A 273 39.45 9.35 -20.98
CA ASP A 273 39.49 10.60 -21.76
C ASP A 273 38.12 11.31 -21.87
N GLN A 274 37.02 10.62 -21.56
CA GLN A 274 35.65 11.13 -21.72
C GLN A 274 34.99 11.48 -20.37
N GLN A 275 35.58 11.08 -19.25
CA GLN A 275 34.97 11.24 -17.91
C GLN A 275 34.54 12.69 -17.61
N GLU A 276 35.45 13.64 -17.78
CA GLU A 276 35.17 15.05 -17.48
C GLU A 276 34.09 15.64 -18.40
N LEU A 277 34.12 15.27 -19.67
CA LEU A 277 33.16 15.76 -20.67
C LEU A 277 31.77 15.19 -20.43
N VAL A 278 31.66 13.90 -20.13
CA VAL A 278 30.37 13.24 -19.81
C VAL A 278 29.79 13.80 -18.54
N GLU A 279 30.59 13.92 -17.46
CA GLU A 279 30.12 14.52 -16.21
C GLU A 279 29.66 15.97 -16.39
N ALA A 280 30.43 16.77 -17.10
CA ALA A 280 30.06 18.16 -17.37
C ALA A 280 28.73 18.26 -18.16
N SER A 281 28.53 17.34 -19.14
CA SER A 281 27.29 17.25 -19.91
C SER A 281 26.11 16.87 -19.01
N ILE A 282 26.24 15.82 -18.20
CA ILE A 282 25.19 15.38 -17.25
C ILE A 282 24.76 16.55 -16.35
N TRP A 283 25.73 17.24 -15.73
CA TRP A 283 25.39 18.30 -14.79
C TRP A 283 24.87 19.56 -15.45
N HIS A 284 25.34 19.90 -16.66
CA HIS A 284 24.77 20.99 -17.43
C HIS A 284 23.30 20.79 -17.77
N GLN A 285 22.94 19.59 -18.17
CA GLN A 285 21.57 19.19 -18.46
C GLN A 285 20.66 19.32 -17.23
N ILE A 286 21.12 18.85 -16.07
CA ILE A 286 20.41 18.96 -14.80
C ILE A 286 20.17 20.44 -14.42
N GLU A 287 21.21 21.27 -14.54
CA GLU A 287 21.15 22.69 -14.17
C GLU A 287 20.27 23.49 -15.14
N SER A 288 20.17 23.08 -16.41
CA SER A 288 19.27 23.67 -17.41
C SER A 288 17.81 23.24 -17.30
N GLY A 289 17.50 22.24 -16.44
CA GLY A 289 16.13 21.71 -16.27
C GLY A 289 15.70 20.79 -17.41
N SER A 290 16.63 20.34 -18.26
CA SER A 290 16.38 19.31 -19.27
C SER A 290 16.32 17.95 -18.60
N ASN A 291 15.22 17.22 -18.80
CA ASN A 291 14.98 15.92 -18.13
C ASN A 291 15.14 14.71 -19.06
N ASP A 292 15.50 14.91 -20.33
CA ASP A 292 15.45 13.86 -21.36
C ASP A 292 16.67 13.87 -22.29
N ASP A 293 17.87 14.14 -21.75
CA ASP A 293 19.04 14.20 -22.61
C ASP A 293 19.74 12.86 -22.77
N TYR A 294 20.14 12.61 -23.99
CA TYR A 294 20.92 11.46 -24.41
C TYR A 294 22.41 11.82 -24.41
N ILE A 295 23.23 10.96 -23.79
CA ILE A 295 24.67 11.12 -23.79
C ILE A 295 25.32 9.92 -24.49
N HIS A 296 26.22 10.21 -25.44
CA HIS A 296 26.97 9.18 -26.16
C HIS A 296 28.41 9.16 -25.65
N TYR A 297 28.87 7.97 -25.24
CA TYR A 297 30.27 7.76 -24.78
C TYR A 297 30.68 6.28 -24.86
N SER A 298 31.94 6.02 -24.57
CA SER A 298 32.52 4.67 -24.52
C SER A 298 32.45 4.11 -23.10
N LEU A 299 31.61 3.08 -22.90
CA LEU A 299 31.45 2.39 -21.63
C LEU A 299 32.49 1.28 -21.51
N ARG A 300 33.21 1.24 -20.37
CA ARG A 300 34.22 0.25 -20.07
C ARG A 300 33.57 -1.07 -19.63
N LYS A 301 33.99 -2.16 -20.26
CA LYS A 301 33.58 -3.52 -19.93
C LYS A 301 34.47 -4.17 -18.87
N ALA A 302 34.02 -5.27 -18.31
CA ALA A 302 34.74 -6.02 -17.29
C ALA A 302 36.13 -6.53 -17.76
N ASP A 303 36.27 -6.83 -19.06
CA ASP A 303 37.52 -7.28 -19.69
C ASP A 303 38.46 -6.11 -20.06
N GLY A 304 38.06 -4.86 -19.76
CA GLY A 304 38.85 -3.66 -20.09
C GLY A 304 38.64 -3.13 -21.50
N THR A 305 37.84 -3.79 -22.33
CA THR A 305 37.42 -3.26 -23.65
C THR A 305 36.32 -2.22 -23.49
N TYR A 306 35.96 -1.54 -24.57
CA TYR A 306 34.94 -0.50 -24.56
C TYR A 306 33.83 -0.79 -25.55
N ILE A 307 32.60 -0.38 -25.17
CA ILE A 307 31.43 -0.43 -26.02
C ILE A 307 30.83 0.99 -26.13
N PRO A 308 30.53 1.47 -27.34
CA PRO A 308 29.86 2.76 -27.50
C PRO A 308 28.40 2.63 -27.03
N VAL A 309 28.00 3.48 -26.11
CA VAL A 309 26.65 3.48 -25.56
C VAL A 309 25.99 4.85 -25.76
N LEU A 310 24.67 4.81 -25.91
CA LEU A 310 23.80 5.95 -25.74
C LEU A 310 23.07 5.75 -24.42
N ASP A 311 23.23 6.68 -23.45
CA ASP A 311 22.48 6.62 -22.21
C ASP A 311 21.37 7.69 -22.15
N GLN A 312 20.32 7.40 -21.41
CA GLN A 312 19.26 8.33 -21.06
C GLN A 312 19.05 8.24 -19.54
N GLY A 313 19.35 9.33 -18.85
CA GLY A 313 19.26 9.39 -17.40
C GLY A 313 18.14 10.33 -16.92
N ARG A 314 17.53 9.98 -15.79
CA ARG A 314 16.56 10.82 -15.07
C ARG A 314 16.93 10.91 -13.59
N ILE A 315 16.88 12.12 -13.00
CA ILE A 315 17.00 12.28 -11.55
C ILE A 315 15.66 12.02 -10.87
N VAL A 316 15.73 11.25 -9.79
CA VAL A 316 14.60 10.93 -8.91
C VAL A 316 15.01 11.23 -7.47
N GLU A 317 14.14 11.90 -6.72
CA GLU A 317 14.28 12.04 -5.28
C GLU A 317 13.83 10.76 -4.58
N SER A 318 14.77 10.07 -3.96
CA SER A 318 14.51 8.85 -3.18
C SER A 318 14.47 9.20 -1.68
N GLU A 319 13.42 8.76 -0.98
CA GLU A 319 13.30 8.98 0.47
C GLU A 319 14.45 8.33 1.28
N HIS A 320 15.09 7.29 0.75
CA HIS A 320 16.14 6.53 1.45
C HIS A 320 17.57 6.85 0.97
N PHE A 321 17.72 7.24 -0.30
CA PHE A 321 19.05 7.43 -0.92
C PHE A 321 19.30 8.88 -1.36
N GLY A 322 18.33 9.79 -1.12
CA GLY A 322 18.39 11.16 -1.63
C GLY A 322 18.25 11.18 -3.16
N ARG A 323 18.98 12.08 -3.83
CA ARG A 323 18.94 12.20 -5.29
C ARG A 323 19.69 11.05 -5.94
N VAL A 324 19.01 10.33 -6.86
CA VAL A 324 19.59 9.23 -7.61
C VAL A 324 19.29 9.36 -9.10
N PHE A 325 20.19 8.86 -9.93
CA PHE A 325 19.96 8.68 -11.36
C PHE A 325 19.36 7.32 -11.64
N TYR A 326 18.31 7.30 -12.44
CA TYR A 326 17.81 6.12 -13.15
C TYR A 326 18.29 6.24 -14.60
N VAL A 327 19.08 5.28 -15.08
CA VAL A 327 19.72 5.35 -16.39
C VAL A 327 19.44 4.11 -17.21
N LEU A 328 18.97 4.31 -18.44
CA LEU A 328 18.86 3.29 -19.48
C LEU A 328 20.03 3.41 -20.44
N PHE A 329 20.66 2.29 -20.76
CA PHE A 329 21.77 2.21 -21.70
C PHE A 329 21.35 1.47 -22.96
N MET A 330 21.77 1.97 -24.08
CA MET A 330 21.55 1.36 -25.39
C MET A 330 22.90 1.16 -26.07
N ASP A 331 23.14 -0.03 -26.59
CA ASP A 331 24.29 -0.30 -27.43
C ASP A 331 24.16 0.49 -28.74
N TRP A 332 25.00 1.50 -28.90
CA TRP A 332 24.94 2.41 -30.03
C TRP A 332 25.26 1.70 -31.35
N GLN A 333 26.20 0.76 -31.36
CA GLN A 333 26.57 0.01 -32.56
C GLN A 333 25.42 -0.91 -33.00
N ALA A 334 24.84 -1.65 -32.08
CA ALA A 334 23.70 -2.53 -32.35
C ALA A 334 22.49 -1.73 -32.86
N MET A 335 22.26 -0.53 -32.33
CA MET A 335 21.20 0.38 -32.84
C MET A 335 21.50 0.83 -34.27
N GLN A 336 22.73 1.25 -34.57
CA GLN A 336 23.10 1.66 -35.94
C GLN A 336 22.98 0.51 -36.94
N ASP A 337 23.41 -0.69 -36.56
CA ASP A 337 23.32 -1.88 -37.43
C ASP A 337 21.88 -2.28 -37.72
N HIS A 338 20.99 -2.10 -36.73
CA HIS A 338 19.57 -2.47 -36.88
C HIS A 338 18.72 -1.40 -37.58
N TYR A 339 18.98 -0.12 -37.30
CA TYR A 339 18.17 1.00 -37.76
C TYR A 339 18.87 1.88 -38.84
N GLY A 340 20.19 1.85 -38.95
CA GLY A 340 20.97 2.68 -39.88
C GLY A 340 20.62 2.42 -41.36
N THR A 341 20.20 1.20 -41.67
CA THR A 341 19.71 0.85 -43.01
C THR A 341 18.29 1.38 -43.30
N LYS A 342 17.52 1.76 -42.28
CA LYS A 342 16.15 2.28 -42.43
C LYS A 342 16.03 3.81 -42.44
N PHE A 343 17.01 4.53 -41.88
CA PHE A 343 17.00 5.98 -41.75
C PHE A 343 18.00 6.70 -42.66
N GLY A 344 18.85 5.96 -43.37
CA GLY A 344 19.91 6.51 -44.24
C GLY A 344 19.50 6.92 -45.64
N GLU A 345 18.25 6.75 -46.07
CA GLU A 345 17.82 7.01 -47.47
C GLU A 345 16.64 8.00 -47.61
N LYS A 346 16.30 8.79 -46.60
CA LYS A 346 15.35 9.91 -46.80
C LYS A 346 15.80 11.09 -45.94
N ASP A 347 16.17 12.14 -46.64
CA ASP A 347 16.46 13.51 -46.25
C ASP A 347 17.95 13.92 -46.37
N VAL A 348 18.36 14.06 -47.63
CA VAL A 348 19.29 15.10 -48.10
C VAL A 348 18.52 16.02 -49.03
#